data_bf194b8211b3151d7f224acb00886d20
#
_entry.id   bf194b8211b3151d7f224acb00886d20
#
_cell.length_a   1.000
_cell.length_b   1.000
_cell.length_c   1.000
_cell.angle_alpha   90.00
_cell.angle_beta   90.00
_cell.angle_gamma   90.00
#
_symmetry.space_group_name_H-M   'P 1'
#
loop_
_entity.id
_entity.type
_entity.pdbx_description
1 polymer ?
#
loop_
_entity_poly.entity_id
_entity_poly.type
_entity_poly.pdbx_seq_one_letter_code
_entity_poly.pdbx_strand_id
1 'polypeptide(L)'
;MPYTSNYLTCAGREIHYVDWPAGPLAPASAWPGDTAEPARSRGTVIAWHGLARTGRDMDELAEHLSQRGWRVICPDTLGRGLSQWSPDPGNEYCLAFYARLARELLDQLDIQRAHWVGTSMGGAIGMVCASGLFEPSLKPRIRSLVLNDNAPQLAQPAIERIKAYAGNPPAFATVLEL
;
A
#
# COMPACT_ATOMS: atom_id res chain seq x y z
N MET A 1 3.82 -14.81 -11.49
CA MET A 1 3.30 -14.11 -12.67
C MET A 1 4.02 -12.78 -12.82
N PRO A 2 4.22 -12.27 -14.04
CA PRO A 2 4.85 -10.96 -14.19
C PRO A 2 3.92 -9.87 -13.65
N TYR A 3 4.46 -9.01 -12.83
CA TYR A 3 3.83 -7.75 -12.42
C TYR A 3 4.02 -6.68 -13.49
N THR A 4 3.28 -5.59 -13.38
CA THR A 4 3.50 -4.38 -14.16
C THR A 4 3.85 -3.20 -13.26
N SER A 5 4.69 -2.30 -13.77
CA SER A 5 5.10 -1.06 -13.12
C SER A 5 4.37 0.09 -13.81
N ASN A 6 3.65 0.89 -13.05
CA ASN A 6 2.70 1.86 -13.59
C ASN A 6 2.75 3.17 -12.81
N TYR A 7 2.19 4.23 -13.40
CA TYR A 7 2.06 5.54 -12.79
C TYR A 7 0.62 6.06 -12.89
N LEU A 8 0.20 6.77 -11.86
CA LEU A 8 -1.07 7.51 -11.81
C LEU A 8 -0.86 8.89 -11.20
N THR A 9 -1.68 9.85 -11.58
CA THR A 9 -1.70 11.16 -10.93
C THR A 9 -2.74 11.15 -9.82
N CYS A 10 -2.30 11.09 -8.56
CA CYS A 10 -3.15 11.13 -7.38
C CYS A 10 -2.88 12.41 -6.57
N ALA A 11 -3.92 13.16 -6.22
CA ALA A 11 -3.83 14.45 -5.52
C ALA A 11 -2.87 15.45 -6.20
N GLY A 12 -2.77 15.41 -7.53
CA GLY A 12 -1.88 16.26 -8.33
C GLY A 12 -0.40 15.84 -8.25
N ARG A 13 -0.10 14.62 -7.81
CA ARG A 13 1.26 14.07 -7.71
C ARG A 13 1.33 12.76 -8.50
N GLU A 14 2.46 12.55 -9.18
CA GLU A 14 2.72 11.30 -9.87
C GLU A 14 3.11 10.22 -8.86
N ILE A 15 2.32 9.15 -8.81
CA ILE A 15 2.47 8.03 -7.90
C ILE A 15 2.76 6.77 -8.71
N HIS A 16 3.90 6.17 -8.43
CA HIS A 16 4.27 4.88 -8.96
C HIS A 16 3.61 3.77 -8.14
N TYR A 17 3.23 2.68 -8.80
CA TYR A 17 2.78 1.46 -8.15
C TYR A 17 3.12 0.22 -8.97
N VAL A 18 3.27 -0.88 -8.27
CA VAL A 18 3.41 -2.20 -8.87
C VAL A 18 2.05 -2.90 -8.80
N ASP A 19 1.59 -3.43 -9.94
CA ASP A 19 0.35 -4.20 -10.06
C ASP A 19 0.66 -5.67 -10.32
N TRP A 20 0.31 -6.51 -9.38
CA TRP A 20 0.39 -7.95 -9.48
C TRP A 20 -0.99 -8.49 -9.84
N PRO A 21 -1.19 -9.01 -11.07
CA PRO A 21 -2.49 -9.52 -11.49
C PRO A 21 -2.88 -10.75 -10.69
N ALA A 22 -4.18 -10.98 -10.53
CA ALA A 22 -4.68 -12.19 -9.93
C ALA A 22 -4.31 -13.41 -10.79
N GLY A 23 -3.62 -14.36 -10.20
CA GLY A 23 -3.37 -15.64 -10.81
C GLY A 23 -4.63 -16.50 -10.94
N PRO A 24 -4.59 -17.60 -11.69
CA PRO A 24 -5.72 -18.51 -11.81
C PRO A 24 -6.06 -19.06 -10.42
N LEU A 25 -7.33 -19.00 -10.07
CA LEU A 25 -7.82 -19.73 -8.90
C LEU A 25 -7.67 -21.22 -9.18
N ALA A 26 -7.06 -21.96 -8.25
CA ALA A 26 -7.18 -23.42 -8.28
C ALA A 26 -8.68 -23.76 -8.33
N PRO A 27 -9.09 -24.69 -9.20
CA PRO A 27 -10.48 -25.10 -9.21
C PRO A 27 -10.86 -25.48 -7.79
N ALA A 28 -11.90 -24.83 -7.24
CA ALA A 28 -12.54 -25.33 -6.06
C ALA A 28 -12.80 -26.80 -6.34
N SER A 29 -12.48 -27.70 -5.40
CA SER A 29 -12.79 -29.11 -5.58
C SER A 29 -14.28 -29.17 -5.86
N ALA A 30 -14.63 -29.35 -7.13
CA ALA A 30 -16.00 -29.27 -7.60
C ALA A 30 -16.73 -30.46 -6.97
N TRP A 31 -17.59 -30.20 -6.01
CA TRP A 31 -18.62 -31.14 -5.66
C TRP A 31 -19.51 -31.31 -6.91
N PRO A 32 -19.87 -32.55 -7.27
CA PRO A 32 -20.77 -32.78 -8.39
C PRO A 32 -22.09 -32.01 -8.17
N GLY A 33 -22.34 -30.96 -8.95
CA GLY A 33 -23.53 -30.13 -8.86
C GLY A 33 -23.24 -28.63 -8.66
N ASP A 34 -22.00 -28.20 -8.44
CA ASP A 34 -21.66 -26.80 -8.30
C ASP A 34 -21.53 -26.16 -9.70
N THR A 35 -22.56 -25.42 -10.10
CA THR A 35 -22.64 -24.70 -11.38
C THR A 35 -22.11 -23.25 -11.29
N ALA A 36 -21.48 -22.91 -10.16
CA ALA A 36 -20.93 -21.58 -9.98
C ALA A 36 -19.75 -21.36 -10.94
N GLU A 37 -19.85 -20.33 -11.78
CA GLU A 37 -18.72 -19.83 -12.58
C GLU A 37 -17.50 -19.63 -11.65
N PRO A 38 -16.30 -20.10 -12.01
CA PRO A 38 -15.12 -19.89 -11.19
C PRO A 38 -14.89 -18.39 -11.03
N ALA A 39 -14.86 -17.92 -9.79
CA ALA A 39 -14.59 -16.53 -9.51
C ALA A 39 -13.28 -16.12 -10.18
N ARG A 40 -13.32 -15.07 -11.01
CA ARG A 40 -12.13 -14.62 -11.78
C ARG A 40 -11.01 -14.10 -10.87
N SER A 41 -11.33 -13.70 -9.62
CA SER A 41 -10.39 -13.20 -8.64
C SER A 41 -11.02 -13.25 -7.24
N ARG A 42 -10.19 -13.36 -6.20
CA ARG A 42 -10.62 -13.24 -4.80
C ARG A 42 -10.88 -11.80 -4.36
N GLY A 43 -10.41 -10.84 -5.15
CA GLY A 43 -10.48 -9.40 -4.87
C GLY A 43 -9.11 -8.73 -4.95
N THR A 44 -9.05 -7.49 -4.46
CA THR A 44 -7.82 -6.68 -4.49
C THR A 44 -7.26 -6.48 -3.09
N VAL A 45 -5.95 -6.59 -2.98
CA VAL A 45 -5.16 -6.25 -1.79
C VAL A 45 -4.34 -5.00 -2.10
N ILE A 46 -4.39 -4.00 -1.23
CA ILE A 46 -3.43 -2.90 -1.20
C ILE A 46 -2.35 -3.29 -0.21
N ALA A 47 -1.13 -3.43 -0.67
CA ALA A 47 0.04 -3.77 0.14
C ALA A 47 0.96 -2.54 0.23
N TRP A 48 0.97 -1.88 1.40
CA TRP A 48 1.63 -0.59 1.56
C TRP A 48 2.84 -0.69 2.49
N HIS A 49 3.98 -0.20 2.00
CA HIS A 49 5.30 -0.30 2.62
C HIS A 49 5.52 0.64 3.83
N GLY A 50 6.61 0.44 4.57
CA GLY A 50 7.05 1.26 5.69
C GLY A 50 7.71 2.59 5.28
N LEU A 51 8.06 3.43 6.27
CA LEU A 51 8.52 4.81 6.09
C LEU A 51 9.70 4.97 5.13
N ALA A 52 10.75 4.16 5.31
CA ALA A 52 12.00 4.25 4.53
C ALA A 52 12.11 3.12 3.48
N ARG A 53 10.99 2.68 2.93
CA ARG A 53 10.89 1.58 1.99
C ARG A 53 10.16 2.01 0.72
N THR A 54 9.95 1.06 -0.18
CA THR A 54 9.23 1.23 -1.44
C THR A 54 8.19 0.13 -1.62
N GLY A 55 7.33 0.24 -2.62
CA GLY A 55 6.34 -0.79 -2.96
C GLY A 55 6.97 -2.16 -3.24
N ARG A 56 8.24 -2.18 -3.67
CA ARG A 56 8.99 -3.41 -3.93
C ARG A 56 9.28 -4.25 -2.68
N ASP A 57 9.20 -3.63 -1.50
CA ASP A 57 9.34 -4.33 -0.21
C ASP A 57 8.19 -5.33 0.03
N MET A 58 7.10 -5.17 -0.72
CA MET A 58 5.91 -6.02 -0.64
C MET A 58 5.90 -7.15 -1.68
N ASP A 59 6.93 -7.26 -2.51
CA ASP A 59 6.95 -8.18 -3.67
C ASP A 59 6.72 -9.64 -3.30
N GLU A 60 7.42 -10.14 -2.29
CA GLU A 60 7.30 -11.53 -1.85
C GLU A 60 5.87 -11.87 -1.41
N LEU A 61 5.27 -10.98 -0.60
CA LEU A 61 3.87 -11.11 -0.20
C LEU A 61 2.94 -11.03 -1.40
N ALA A 62 3.18 -10.06 -2.29
CA ALA A 62 2.33 -9.81 -3.45
C ALA A 62 2.36 -10.99 -4.43
N GLU A 63 3.54 -11.57 -4.68
CA GLU A 63 3.67 -12.76 -5.50
C GLU A 63 2.88 -13.94 -4.93
N HIS A 64 3.03 -14.21 -3.62
CA HIS A 64 2.31 -15.29 -2.95
C HIS A 64 0.78 -15.11 -2.99
N LEU A 65 0.29 -13.89 -2.81
CA LEU A 65 -1.12 -13.57 -2.90
C LEU A 65 -1.64 -13.65 -4.33
N SER A 66 -0.86 -13.15 -5.30
CA SER A 66 -1.18 -13.22 -6.73
C SER A 66 -1.37 -14.67 -7.17
N GLN A 67 -0.44 -15.56 -6.84
CA GLN A 67 -0.54 -17.00 -7.13
C GLN A 67 -1.79 -17.67 -6.53
N ARG A 68 -2.41 -17.05 -5.53
CA ARG A 68 -3.64 -17.49 -4.87
C ARG A 68 -4.89 -16.77 -5.33
N GLY A 69 -4.82 -16.05 -6.43
CA GLY A 69 -5.96 -15.42 -7.07
C GLY A 69 -6.33 -14.03 -6.52
N TRP A 70 -5.41 -13.34 -5.83
CA TRP A 70 -5.58 -11.95 -5.44
C TRP A 70 -4.88 -11.02 -6.42
N ARG A 71 -5.52 -9.91 -6.82
CA ARG A 71 -4.79 -8.78 -7.39
C ARG A 71 -4.13 -8.01 -6.26
N VAL A 72 -2.84 -7.65 -6.40
CA VAL A 72 -2.13 -6.89 -5.36
C VAL A 72 -1.56 -5.61 -5.95
N ILE A 73 -1.87 -4.49 -5.32
CA ILE A 73 -1.37 -3.16 -5.67
C ILE A 73 -0.37 -2.73 -4.59
N CYS A 74 0.85 -2.46 -5.00
CA CYS A 74 1.94 -2.04 -4.12
C CYS A 74 2.38 -0.61 -4.51
N PRO A 75 1.78 0.45 -3.96
CA PRO A 75 2.17 1.82 -4.29
C PRO A 75 3.49 2.21 -3.62
N ASP A 76 4.27 3.05 -4.28
CA ASP A 76 5.31 3.85 -3.66
C ASP A 76 4.66 5.09 -3.03
N THR A 77 4.87 5.31 -1.74
CA THR A 77 4.38 6.52 -1.08
C THR A 77 5.05 7.76 -1.69
N LEU A 78 4.33 8.87 -1.79
CA LEU A 78 4.89 10.15 -2.23
C LEU A 78 6.25 10.41 -1.56
N GLY A 79 7.27 10.76 -2.35
CA GLY A 79 8.64 10.96 -1.90
C GLY A 79 9.44 9.68 -1.63
N ARG A 80 8.98 8.51 -2.08
CA ARG A 80 9.67 7.21 -1.97
C ARG A 80 9.65 6.49 -3.30
N GLY A 81 10.61 5.61 -3.47
CA GLY A 81 10.73 4.78 -4.66
C GLY A 81 10.76 5.59 -5.95
N LEU A 82 9.86 5.26 -6.86
CA LEU A 82 9.69 5.92 -8.16
C LEU A 82 8.57 6.96 -8.17
N SER A 83 7.88 7.19 -7.04
CA SER A 83 6.89 8.26 -6.92
C SER A 83 7.55 9.63 -6.87
N GLN A 84 6.84 10.63 -7.34
CA GLN A 84 7.27 12.03 -7.32
C GLN A 84 7.67 12.47 -5.90
N TRP A 85 8.67 13.32 -5.78
CA TRP A 85 8.96 14.07 -4.56
C TRP A 85 7.96 15.21 -4.39
N SER A 86 7.55 15.46 -3.14
CA SER A 86 6.66 16.57 -2.85
C SER A 86 7.36 17.93 -3.03
N PRO A 87 6.75 18.88 -3.73
CA PRO A 87 7.20 20.27 -3.71
C PRO A 87 6.81 21.01 -2.42
N ASP A 88 5.92 20.43 -1.60
CA ASP A 88 5.45 20.98 -0.32
C ASP A 88 5.47 19.91 0.79
N PRO A 89 6.69 19.45 1.18
CA PRO A 89 6.83 18.33 2.11
C PRO A 89 6.20 18.59 3.49
N GLY A 90 6.10 19.86 3.90
CA GLY A 90 5.49 20.24 5.18
C GLY A 90 4.00 19.92 5.27
N ASN A 91 3.29 20.00 4.16
CA ASN A 91 1.85 19.76 4.09
C ASN A 91 1.48 18.40 3.49
N GLU A 92 2.38 17.78 2.73
CA GLU A 92 2.06 16.58 1.96
C GLU A 92 2.63 15.29 2.56
N TYR A 93 3.69 15.36 3.37
CA TYR A 93 4.20 14.14 4.04
C TYR A 93 3.45 13.90 5.35
N CYS A 94 2.14 13.72 5.25
CA CYS A 94 1.26 13.48 6.40
C CYS A 94 0.16 12.46 6.08
N LEU A 95 -0.42 11.87 7.12
CA LEU A 95 -1.46 10.83 6.98
C LEU A 95 -2.72 11.33 6.26
N ALA A 96 -3.08 12.60 6.42
CA ALA A 96 -4.22 13.19 5.75
C ALA A 96 -4.02 13.20 4.22
N PHE A 97 -2.84 13.63 3.76
CA PHE A 97 -2.52 13.64 2.35
C PHE A 97 -2.39 12.22 1.79
N TYR A 98 -1.79 11.28 2.54
CA TYR A 98 -1.69 9.88 2.12
C TYR A 98 -3.05 9.18 2.04
N ALA A 99 -4.00 9.51 2.91
CA ALA A 99 -5.37 9.02 2.79
C ALA A 99 -6.04 9.52 1.51
N ARG A 100 -5.83 10.81 1.14
CA ARG A 100 -6.29 11.36 -0.12
C ARG A 100 -5.65 10.66 -1.33
N LEU A 101 -4.33 10.42 -1.30
CA LEU A 101 -3.66 9.63 -2.34
C LEU A 101 -4.28 8.23 -2.49
N ALA A 102 -4.51 7.55 -1.35
CA ALA A 102 -5.11 6.23 -1.34
C ALA A 102 -6.53 6.23 -1.95
N ARG A 103 -7.35 7.25 -1.64
CA ARG A 103 -8.68 7.39 -2.22
C ARG A 103 -8.60 7.51 -3.75
N GLU A 104 -7.76 8.43 -4.23
CA GLU A 104 -7.64 8.66 -5.66
C GLU A 104 -7.02 7.49 -6.41
N LEU A 105 -6.07 6.78 -5.79
CA LEU A 105 -5.52 5.53 -6.32
C LEU A 105 -6.62 4.48 -6.51
N LEU A 106 -7.45 4.26 -5.49
CA LEU A 106 -8.56 3.32 -5.57
C LEU A 106 -9.59 3.75 -6.63
N ASP A 107 -9.89 5.05 -6.74
CA ASP A 107 -10.84 5.59 -7.70
C ASP A 107 -10.36 5.35 -9.13
N GLN A 108 -9.11 5.70 -9.46
CA GLN A 108 -8.55 5.55 -10.79
C GLN A 108 -8.34 4.10 -11.23
N LEU A 109 -8.12 3.20 -10.27
CA LEU A 109 -8.00 1.76 -10.53
C LEU A 109 -9.36 1.02 -10.50
N ASP A 110 -10.46 1.76 -10.34
CA ASP A 110 -11.84 1.23 -10.20
C ASP A 110 -11.94 0.15 -9.11
N ILE A 111 -11.22 0.33 -8.01
CA ILE A 111 -11.22 -0.59 -6.87
C ILE A 111 -12.28 -0.14 -5.89
N GLN A 112 -13.46 -0.72 -5.94
CA GLN A 112 -14.59 -0.38 -5.06
C GLN A 112 -14.38 -0.85 -3.62
N ARG A 113 -13.70 -1.98 -3.45
CA ARG A 113 -13.39 -2.57 -2.14
C ARG A 113 -12.03 -3.26 -2.19
N ALA A 114 -11.24 -3.07 -1.13
CA ALA A 114 -9.92 -3.68 -1.00
C ALA A 114 -9.70 -4.27 0.40
N HIS A 115 -8.84 -5.26 0.46
CA HIS A 115 -8.14 -5.66 1.67
C HIS A 115 -6.86 -4.84 1.78
N TRP A 116 -6.45 -4.50 2.99
CA TRP A 116 -5.27 -3.69 3.21
C TRP A 116 -4.25 -4.45 4.05
N VAL A 117 -3.02 -4.49 3.60
CA VAL A 117 -1.87 -4.96 4.37
C VAL A 117 -0.86 -3.81 4.42
N GLY A 118 -0.57 -3.32 5.62
CA GLY A 118 0.33 -2.20 5.79
C GLY A 118 1.43 -2.47 6.80
N THR A 119 2.67 -2.22 6.40
CA THR A 119 3.82 -2.30 7.29
C THR A 119 4.14 -0.94 7.87
N SER A 120 4.22 -0.82 9.20
CA SER A 120 4.62 0.40 9.90
C SER A 120 3.80 1.62 9.40
N MET A 121 4.42 2.59 8.70
CA MET A 121 3.72 3.73 8.08
C MET A 121 2.55 3.30 7.20
N GLY A 122 2.71 2.25 6.39
CA GLY A 122 1.62 1.70 5.57
C GLY A 122 0.45 1.18 6.38
N GLY A 123 0.72 0.66 7.59
CA GLY A 123 -0.30 0.31 8.58
C GLY A 123 -1.01 1.54 9.15
N ALA A 124 -0.29 2.62 9.47
CA ALA A 124 -0.87 3.88 9.92
C ALA A 124 -1.79 4.50 8.84
N ILE A 125 -1.36 4.49 7.58
CA ILE A 125 -2.20 4.91 6.45
C ILE A 125 -3.46 4.05 6.37
N GLY A 126 -3.32 2.73 6.46
CA GLY A 126 -4.46 1.79 6.46
C GLY A 126 -5.45 2.05 7.60
N MET A 127 -4.97 2.37 8.81
CA MET A 127 -5.83 2.70 9.94
C MET A 127 -6.66 3.97 9.68
N VAL A 128 -6.06 5.04 9.16
CA VAL A 128 -6.82 6.26 8.86
C VAL A 128 -7.79 6.07 7.70
N CYS A 129 -7.44 5.26 6.71
CA CYS A 129 -8.35 4.89 5.62
C CYS A 129 -9.54 4.07 6.14
N ALA A 130 -9.31 3.05 6.96
CA ALA A 130 -10.35 2.20 7.52
C ALA A 130 -11.25 2.93 8.53
N SER A 131 -10.71 3.90 9.25
CA SER A 131 -11.52 4.75 10.14
C SER A 131 -12.36 5.79 9.39
N GLY A 132 -11.91 6.22 8.22
CA GLY A 132 -12.50 7.32 7.46
C GLY A 132 -12.20 8.70 8.05
N LEU A 133 -11.17 8.82 8.89
CA LEU A 133 -10.87 10.05 9.63
C LEU A 133 -10.67 11.27 8.72
N PHE A 134 -9.90 11.12 7.65
CA PHE A 134 -9.63 12.21 6.70
C PHE A 134 -10.42 12.09 5.40
N GLU A 135 -10.74 10.86 5.00
CA GLU A 135 -11.48 10.52 3.79
C GLU A 135 -12.61 9.54 4.12
N PRO A 136 -13.79 10.04 4.53
CA PRO A 136 -14.91 9.20 4.98
C PRO A 136 -15.36 8.16 3.95
N SER A 137 -15.18 8.44 2.67
CA SER A 137 -15.52 7.54 1.56
C SER A 137 -14.67 6.25 1.53
N LEU A 138 -13.50 6.25 2.18
CA LEU A 138 -12.63 5.07 2.25
C LEU A 138 -13.14 4.01 3.24
N LYS A 139 -13.80 4.43 4.32
CA LYS A 139 -14.25 3.51 5.38
C LYS A 139 -15.03 2.30 4.85
N PRO A 140 -16.06 2.45 4.00
CA PRO A 140 -16.80 1.30 3.47
C PRO A 140 -16.00 0.49 2.42
N ARG A 141 -14.88 1.03 1.93
CA ARG A 141 -14.05 0.37 0.90
C ARG A 141 -12.99 -0.55 1.48
N ILE A 142 -12.60 -0.39 2.74
CA ILE A 142 -11.62 -1.24 3.41
C ILE A 142 -12.33 -2.43 4.06
N ARG A 143 -12.20 -3.61 3.45
CA ARG A 143 -12.87 -4.85 3.92
C ARG A 143 -12.17 -5.49 5.12
N SER A 144 -10.86 -5.45 5.13
CA SER A 144 -10.02 -5.93 6.22
C SER A 144 -8.71 -5.16 6.25
N LEU A 145 -8.12 -5.08 7.41
CA LEU A 145 -6.86 -4.39 7.66
C LEU A 145 -5.92 -5.33 8.42
N VAL A 146 -4.77 -5.60 7.83
CA VAL A 146 -3.65 -6.30 8.46
C VAL A 146 -2.57 -5.28 8.78
N LEU A 147 -2.18 -5.20 10.03
CA LEU A 147 -1.12 -4.34 10.53
C LEU A 147 0.12 -5.21 10.78
N ASN A 148 1.19 -4.91 10.07
CA ASN A 148 2.48 -5.51 10.27
C ASN A 148 3.42 -4.49 10.92
N ASP A 149 4.00 -4.83 12.07
CA ASP A 149 4.94 -3.99 12.83
C ASP A 149 4.36 -2.59 13.13
N ASN A 150 3.09 -2.57 13.58
CA ASN A 150 2.39 -1.35 13.96
C ASN A 150 1.29 -1.63 15.00
N ALA A 151 0.93 -0.61 15.76
CA ALA A 151 -0.17 -0.65 16.72
C ALA A 151 -1.04 0.62 16.59
N PRO A 152 -2.29 0.58 17.05
CA PRO A 152 -3.17 1.76 17.06
C PRO A 152 -2.61 2.94 17.85
N GLN A 153 -1.79 2.64 18.85
CA GLN A 153 -1.05 3.64 19.63
C GLN A 153 0.43 3.31 19.59
N LEU A 154 1.21 4.20 19.01
CA LEU A 154 2.66 4.05 18.97
C LEU A 154 3.27 4.43 20.33
N ALA A 155 4.25 3.65 20.76
CA ALA A 155 5.01 3.98 21.97
C ALA A 155 5.84 5.24 21.75
N GLN A 156 5.72 6.24 22.62
CA GLN A 156 6.44 7.51 22.51
C GLN A 156 7.96 7.34 22.34
N PRO A 157 8.65 6.45 23.07
CA PRO A 157 10.08 6.22 22.89
C PRO A 157 10.44 5.69 21.49
N ALA A 158 9.55 4.91 20.84
CA ALA A 158 9.76 4.43 19.47
C ALA A 158 9.66 5.59 18.47
N ILE A 159 8.67 6.48 18.64
CA ILE A 159 8.52 7.68 17.81
C ILE A 159 9.75 8.57 17.91
N GLU A 160 10.25 8.82 19.12
CA GLU A 160 11.44 9.65 19.36
C GLU A 160 12.69 9.05 18.70
N ARG A 161 12.86 7.73 18.79
CA ARG A 161 13.96 7.04 18.11
C ARG A 161 13.87 7.18 16.59
N ILE A 162 12.67 7.00 16.01
CA ILE A 162 12.44 7.17 14.57
C ILE A 162 12.75 8.61 14.13
N LYS A 163 12.29 9.61 14.89
CA LYS A 163 12.56 11.03 14.61
C LYS A 163 14.05 11.35 14.66
N ALA A 164 14.76 10.84 15.65
CA ALA A 164 16.21 11.06 15.78
C ALA A 164 16.99 10.46 14.59
N TYR A 165 16.57 9.28 14.12
CA TYR A 165 17.19 8.62 12.97
C TYR A 165 16.80 9.27 11.65
N ALA A 166 15.50 9.51 11.41
CA ALA A 166 15.01 10.04 10.15
C ALA A 166 15.21 11.56 9.99
N GLY A 167 15.31 12.28 11.10
CA GLY A 167 15.48 13.74 11.09
C GLY A 167 16.89 14.21 10.75
N ASN A 168 17.89 13.34 10.88
CA ASN A 168 19.30 13.63 10.59
C ASN A 168 19.91 12.48 9.77
N PRO A 169 19.50 12.28 8.52
CA PRO A 169 20.11 11.26 7.70
C PRO A 169 21.60 11.56 7.51
N PRO A 170 22.48 10.55 7.64
CA PRO A 170 23.88 10.75 7.33
C PRO A 170 24.02 11.13 5.86
N ALA A 171 24.82 12.15 5.58
CA ALA A 171 25.19 12.53 4.22
C ALA A 171 26.61 12.03 3.94
N PHE A 172 26.78 11.34 2.84
CA PHE A 172 28.06 10.78 2.40
C PHE A 172 28.49 11.47 1.09
N ALA A 173 29.77 11.79 0.95
CA ALA A 173 30.30 12.39 -0.26
C ALA A 173 30.43 11.35 -1.39
N THR A 174 30.64 10.09 -1.03
CA THR A 174 30.80 8.98 -1.98
C THR A 174 30.08 7.73 -1.51
N VAL A 175 29.79 6.81 -2.44
CA VAL A 175 29.19 5.49 -2.14
C VAL A 175 30.13 4.63 -1.26
N LEU A 176 31.42 4.89 -1.28
CA LEU A 176 32.41 4.16 -0.47
C LEU A 176 32.38 4.51 1.02
N GLU A 177 31.74 5.63 1.37
CA GLU A 177 31.58 6.10 2.75
C GLU A 177 30.29 5.55 3.40
N LEU A 178 29.47 4.87 2.63
CA LEU A 178 28.17 4.29 3.06
C LEU A 178 28.39 2.95 3.74
#